data_2c2efa3e90be9c6613454d7f8c472030
#
_entry.id   2c2efa3e90be9c6613454d7f8c472030
#
_cell.length_a   1.000
_cell.length_b   1.000
_cell.length_c   1.000
_cell.angle_alpha   90.00
_cell.angle_beta   90.00
_cell.angle_gamma   90.00
#
_symmetry.space_group_name_H-M   'P 1'
#
loop_
_entity.id
_entity.type
_entity.pdbx_description
1 polymer ?
#
loop_
_entity_poly.entity_id
_entity_poly.type
_entity_poly.pdbx_seq_one_letter_code
_entity_poly.pdbx_strand_id
1 'polypeptide(L)'
;INMSGIPINENMFKFSKKNVKQSITSNPYVEEAKISRKLFSNKVEIEIKERTATLMLEYGNSYVYINNQGYILEISSNKLNTPIIKGYVTPLEEVKPGNRLNKNDLERLKVVLNIIELANSNGLEGLITQINIEDDKNYKIIIESEDKTIYLGECTDLSTQMLYIKEMLKREKGIEGEFFINMDLNKNKPVFREKV
;
A
#
# COMPACT_ATOMS: atom_id res chain seq x y z
N ILE A 1 -7.80 -6.51 25.29
CA ILE A 1 -8.28 -6.03 26.60
C ILE A 1 -7.26 -5.07 27.20
N ASN A 2 -5.95 -5.38 27.21
CA ASN A 2 -4.92 -4.53 27.83
C ASN A 2 -4.86 -3.11 27.26
N MET A 3 -5.06 -2.94 25.95
CA MET A 3 -5.02 -1.63 25.28
C MET A 3 -6.23 -0.74 25.59
N SER A 4 -7.35 -1.30 26.01
CA SER A 4 -8.56 -0.51 26.31
C SER A 4 -8.47 0.24 27.65
N GLY A 5 -7.62 -0.21 28.57
CA GLY A 5 -7.54 0.32 29.92
C GLY A 5 -8.82 0.14 30.75
N ILE A 6 -9.76 -0.70 30.29
CA ILE A 6 -11.01 -0.97 31.02
C ILE A 6 -10.70 -1.96 32.13
N PRO A 7 -10.94 -1.60 33.39
CA PRO A 7 -10.75 -2.52 34.51
C PRO A 7 -11.81 -3.65 34.43
N ILE A 8 -11.35 -4.88 34.54
CA ILE A 8 -12.22 -6.07 34.56
C ILE A 8 -12.88 -6.18 35.96
N ASN A 9 -14.16 -6.54 36.01
CA ASN A 9 -14.96 -6.68 37.21
C ASN A 9 -15.24 -5.38 37.99
N GLU A 10 -15.04 -4.21 37.35
CA GLU A 10 -15.48 -2.95 37.91
C GLU A 10 -16.78 -2.43 37.30
N ASN A 11 -17.35 -1.40 37.93
CA ASN A 11 -18.57 -0.77 37.41
C ASN A 11 -18.34 -0.18 36.02
N MET A 12 -19.13 -0.62 35.03
CA MET A 12 -19.03 -0.21 33.62
C MET A 12 -19.21 1.31 33.40
N PHE A 13 -19.69 2.06 34.39
CA PHE A 13 -19.89 3.50 34.29
C PHE A 13 -18.67 4.30 34.77
N LYS A 14 -17.68 3.65 35.42
CA LYS A 14 -16.48 4.33 35.94
C LYS A 14 -15.48 4.78 34.87
N PHE A 15 -15.54 4.26 33.64
CA PHE A 15 -14.65 4.65 32.55
C PHE A 15 -15.34 5.55 31.50
N SER A 16 -14.56 6.39 30.83
CA SER A 16 -15.01 7.21 29.71
C SER A 16 -14.90 6.43 28.40
N LYS A 17 -16.02 6.26 27.66
CA LYS A 17 -16.00 5.67 26.33
C LYS A 17 -15.05 6.42 25.38
N LYS A 18 -14.98 7.77 25.50
CA LYS A 18 -14.10 8.62 24.71
C LYS A 18 -12.63 8.27 24.95
N ASN A 19 -12.23 8.15 26.23
CA ASN A 19 -10.85 7.82 26.59
C ASN A 19 -10.48 6.41 26.13
N VAL A 20 -11.37 5.44 26.30
CA VAL A 20 -11.18 4.06 25.81
C VAL A 20 -11.04 4.04 24.30
N LYS A 21 -11.92 4.72 23.56
CA LYS A 21 -11.81 4.84 22.09
C LYS A 21 -10.46 5.44 21.70
N GLN A 22 -10.05 6.52 22.34
CA GLN A 22 -8.80 7.23 22.07
C GLN A 22 -7.58 6.33 22.34
N SER A 23 -7.59 5.59 23.45
CA SER A 23 -6.55 4.63 23.81
C SER A 23 -6.44 3.48 22.77
N ILE A 24 -7.55 2.95 22.32
CA ILE A 24 -7.57 1.88 21.31
C ILE A 24 -7.12 2.40 19.94
N THR A 25 -7.62 3.57 19.51
CA THR A 25 -7.28 4.19 18.21
C THR A 25 -5.89 4.81 18.16
N SER A 26 -5.16 4.89 19.29
CA SER A 26 -3.72 5.26 19.29
C SER A 26 -2.85 4.16 18.66
N ASN A 27 -3.34 2.93 18.54
CA ASN A 27 -2.67 1.90 17.76
C ASN A 27 -2.88 2.17 16.27
N PRO A 28 -1.82 2.34 15.46
CA PRO A 28 -1.92 2.64 14.03
C PRO A 28 -2.72 1.61 13.23
N TYR A 29 -2.76 0.36 13.67
CA TYR A 29 -3.54 -0.70 13.06
C TYR A 29 -5.05 -0.61 13.31
N VAL A 30 -5.50 0.25 14.24
CA VAL A 30 -6.92 0.45 14.49
C VAL A 30 -7.46 1.62 13.67
N GLU A 31 -8.36 1.33 12.74
CA GLU A 31 -9.06 2.34 11.95
C GLU A 31 -10.20 2.99 12.73
N GLU A 32 -11.02 2.15 13.36
CA GLU A 32 -12.16 2.60 14.15
C GLU A 32 -12.39 1.68 15.35
N ALA A 33 -12.85 2.26 16.46
CA ALA A 33 -13.33 1.53 17.61
C ALA A 33 -14.71 2.03 18.03
N LYS A 34 -15.67 1.11 18.22
CA LYS A 34 -17.00 1.40 18.77
C LYS A 34 -17.14 0.72 20.12
N ILE A 35 -17.49 1.50 21.15
CA ILE A 35 -17.66 1.03 22.51
C ILE A 35 -19.13 1.11 22.92
N SER A 36 -19.75 -0.02 23.19
CA SER A 36 -21.13 -0.12 23.64
C SER A 36 -21.24 -0.79 25.02
N ARG A 37 -22.17 -0.30 25.83
CA ARG A 37 -22.50 -0.87 27.14
C ARG A 37 -23.80 -1.63 27.00
N LYS A 38 -23.78 -2.92 27.25
CA LYS A 38 -24.96 -3.80 27.25
C LYS A 38 -25.53 -3.85 28.68
N LEU A 39 -26.42 -2.92 29.00
CA LEU A 39 -26.93 -2.71 30.35
C LEU A 39 -27.53 -3.98 30.99
N PHE A 40 -28.35 -4.74 30.23
CA PHE A 40 -29.01 -5.94 30.73
C PHE A 40 -28.05 -7.11 31.01
N SER A 41 -26.89 -7.16 30.36
CA SER A 41 -25.92 -8.25 30.54
C SER A 41 -24.70 -7.84 31.35
N ASN A 42 -24.63 -6.59 31.80
CA ASN A 42 -23.48 -6.00 32.50
C ASN A 42 -22.14 -6.19 31.73
N LYS A 43 -22.19 -6.06 30.40
CA LYS A 43 -21.04 -6.27 29.49
C LYS A 43 -20.68 -4.97 28.77
N VAL A 44 -19.40 -4.81 28.50
CA VAL A 44 -18.87 -3.81 27.56
C VAL A 44 -18.46 -4.54 26.28
N GLU A 45 -18.97 -4.10 25.17
CA GLU A 45 -18.64 -4.60 23.85
C GLU A 45 -17.78 -3.58 23.12
N ILE A 46 -16.67 -4.04 22.52
CA ILE A 46 -15.76 -3.23 21.75
C ILE A 46 -15.67 -3.85 20.36
N GLU A 47 -16.16 -3.13 19.36
CA GLU A 47 -16.00 -3.48 17.95
C GLU A 47 -14.80 -2.71 17.40
N ILE A 48 -13.88 -3.40 16.74
CA ILE A 48 -12.67 -2.80 16.16
C ILE A 48 -12.69 -3.07 14.66
N LYS A 49 -12.45 -2.00 13.87
CA LYS A 49 -12.10 -2.09 12.46
C LYS A 49 -10.60 -1.89 12.33
N GLU A 50 -9.91 -2.86 11.75
CA GLU A 50 -8.47 -2.85 11.62
C GLU A 50 -8.02 -2.33 10.25
N ARG A 51 -6.83 -1.70 10.19
CA ARG A 51 -6.10 -1.41 8.98
C ARG A 51 -5.20 -2.59 8.63
N THR A 52 -5.12 -2.91 7.35
CA THR A 52 -4.21 -3.94 6.85
C THR A 52 -3.06 -3.30 6.09
N ALA A 53 -1.84 -3.76 6.32
CA ALA A 53 -0.69 -3.36 5.52
C ALA A 53 -0.85 -3.91 4.09
N THR A 54 -0.91 -3.01 3.10
CA THR A 54 -1.11 -3.36 1.69
C THR A 54 0.12 -3.05 0.83
N LEU A 55 0.99 -2.18 1.31
CA LEU A 55 2.17 -1.69 0.62
C LEU A 55 3.29 -1.42 1.61
N MET A 56 4.51 -1.33 1.10
CA MET A 56 5.67 -0.89 1.85
C MET A 56 6.29 0.34 1.19
N LEU A 57 6.93 1.21 2.00
CA LEU A 57 7.88 2.20 1.51
C LEU A 57 9.29 1.74 1.88
N GLU A 58 10.26 2.05 1.04
CA GLU A 58 11.67 1.84 1.38
C GLU A 58 12.12 2.91 2.40
N TYR A 59 12.78 2.49 3.48
CA TYR A 59 13.21 3.38 4.56
C TYR A 59 14.59 2.96 5.09
N GLY A 60 15.64 3.38 4.42
CA GLY A 60 17.00 2.91 4.72
C GLY A 60 17.08 1.38 4.63
N ASN A 61 17.48 0.74 5.73
CA ASN A 61 17.55 -0.74 5.84
C ASN A 61 16.25 -1.35 6.39
N SER A 62 15.17 -0.58 6.42
CA SER A 62 13.87 -0.98 6.95
C SER A 62 12.76 -0.69 5.95
N TYR A 63 11.56 -1.13 6.29
CA TYR A 63 10.34 -0.91 5.51
C TYR A 63 9.30 -0.21 6.37
N VAL A 64 8.58 0.72 5.78
CA VAL A 64 7.42 1.36 6.40
C VAL A 64 6.17 0.69 5.84
N TYR A 65 5.39 0.04 6.70
CA TYR A 65 4.12 -0.56 6.27
C TYR A 65 3.04 0.50 6.22
N ILE A 66 2.35 0.58 5.10
CA ILE A 66 1.22 1.49 4.90
C ILE A 66 -0.03 0.74 4.45
N ASN A 67 -1.18 1.31 4.74
CA ASN A 67 -2.44 0.81 4.21
C ASN A 67 -2.82 1.55 2.90
N ASN A 68 -3.91 1.12 2.27
CA ASN A 68 -4.45 1.72 1.04
C ASN A 68 -4.91 3.20 1.19
N GLN A 69 -5.03 3.70 2.41
CA GLN A 69 -5.36 5.11 2.68
C GLN A 69 -4.10 5.96 2.94
N GLY A 70 -2.90 5.36 2.91
CA GLY A 70 -1.62 6.02 3.17
C GLY A 70 -1.32 6.25 4.65
N TYR A 71 -1.99 5.55 5.58
CA TYR A 71 -1.61 5.57 6.99
C TYR A 71 -0.40 4.67 7.22
N ILE A 72 0.57 5.20 7.96
CA ILE A 72 1.77 4.49 8.39
C ILE A 72 1.41 3.63 9.60
N LEU A 73 1.59 2.31 9.46
CA LEU A 73 1.20 1.34 10.47
C LEU A 73 2.39 0.96 11.36
N GLU A 74 3.53 0.69 10.75
CA GLU A 74 4.73 0.19 11.44
C GLU A 74 5.99 0.49 10.63
N ILE A 75 7.12 0.57 11.31
CA ILE A 75 8.46 0.54 10.70
C ILE A 75 9.13 -0.75 11.16
N SER A 76 9.56 -1.58 10.21
CA SER A 76 10.07 -2.92 10.48
C SER A 76 11.25 -3.28 9.57
N SER A 77 12.17 -4.10 10.04
CA SER A 77 13.20 -4.70 9.21
C SER A 77 12.70 -5.88 8.36
N ASN A 78 11.50 -6.38 8.64
CA ASN A 78 10.94 -7.51 7.89
C ASN A 78 10.33 -7.01 6.57
N LYS A 79 10.58 -7.74 5.48
CA LYS A 79 9.93 -7.52 4.18
C LYS A 79 8.63 -8.33 4.14
N LEU A 80 7.50 -7.67 3.86
CA LEU A 80 6.23 -8.35 3.57
C LEU A 80 6.20 -8.81 2.11
N ASN A 81 5.26 -9.70 1.79
CA ASN A 81 4.98 -10.07 0.40
C ASN A 81 3.98 -9.09 -0.24
N THR A 82 4.35 -7.79 -0.23
CA THR A 82 3.57 -6.70 -0.83
C THR A 82 4.53 -5.79 -1.62
N PRO A 83 4.05 -5.05 -2.63
CA PRO A 83 4.90 -4.16 -3.40
C PRO A 83 5.56 -3.07 -2.54
N ILE A 84 6.79 -2.70 -2.92
CA ILE A 84 7.55 -1.59 -2.33
C ILE A 84 7.36 -0.36 -3.20
N ILE A 85 6.95 0.76 -2.59
CA ILE A 85 6.92 2.07 -3.24
C ILE A 85 8.27 2.76 -3.01
N LYS A 86 8.87 3.26 -4.09
CA LYS A 86 10.09 4.08 -4.09
C LYS A 86 9.81 5.48 -4.63
N GLY A 87 10.58 6.46 -4.16
CA GLY A 87 10.49 7.84 -4.65
C GLY A 87 9.34 8.65 -4.03
N TYR A 88 8.85 8.26 -2.85
CA TYR A 88 7.94 9.08 -2.06
C TYR A 88 8.67 10.34 -1.54
N VAL A 89 7.91 11.41 -1.29
CA VAL A 89 8.43 12.73 -0.88
C VAL A 89 7.93 13.16 0.51
N THR A 90 7.20 12.32 1.22
CA THR A 90 6.86 12.57 2.64
C THR A 90 8.15 12.74 3.44
N PRO A 91 8.33 13.87 4.18
CA PRO A 91 9.52 14.12 4.98
C PRO A 91 9.78 12.99 5.99
N LEU A 92 11.05 12.60 6.15
CA LEU A 92 11.41 11.47 7.03
C LEU A 92 10.99 11.67 8.48
N GLU A 93 10.95 12.92 8.96
CA GLU A 93 10.46 13.28 10.29
C GLU A 93 8.96 13.06 10.47
N GLU A 94 8.19 13.02 9.38
CA GLU A 94 6.76 12.73 9.38
C GLU A 94 6.47 11.23 9.23
N VAL A 95 7.45 10.44 8.81
CA VAL A 95 7.32 8.99 8.65
C VAL A 95 7.32 8.32 10.02
N LYS A 96 6.15 8.32 10.68
CA LYS A 96 5.94 7.73 12.02
C LYS A 96 4.64 6.94 12.05
N PRO A 97 4.58 5.81 12.79
CA PRO A 97 3.34 5.06 12.99
C PRO A 97 2.20 5.94 13.49
N GLY A 98 1.05 5.83 12.86
CA GLY A 98 -0.14 6.65 13.11
C GLY A 98 -0.25 7.89 12.23
N ASN A 99 0.83 8.37 11.64
CA ASN A 99 0.79 9.47 10.68
C ASN A 99 0.27 8.99 9.31
N ARG A 100 -0.01 9.95 8.46
CA ARG A 100 -0.43 9.70 7.08
C ARG A 100 0.57 10.35 6.12
N LEU A 101 0.79 9.75 4.97
CA LEU A 101 1.61 10.32 3.91
C LEU A 101 1.14 11.74 3.55
N ASN A 102 2.05 12.58 3.07
CA ASN A 102 1.72 13.92 2.62
C ASN A 102 0.76 13.89 1.40
N LYS A 103 0.20 15.05 1.05
CA LYS A 103 -0.78 15.16 -0.02
C LYS A 103 -0.26 14.67 -1.38
N ASN A 104 0.99 14.96 -1.71
CA ASN A 104 1.57 14.59 -3.01
C ASN A 104 1.69 13.06 -3.12
N ASP A 105 2.19 12.41 -2.08
CA ASP A 105 2.28 10.95 -2.05
C ASP A 105 0.90 10.29 -2.01
N LEU A 106 -0.10 10.91 -1.39
CA LEU A 106 -1.47 10.39 -1.41
C LEU A 106 -2.09 10.43 -2.82
N GLU A 107 -1.80 11.44 -3.63
CA GLU A 107 -2.26 11.48 -5.02
C GLU A 107 -1.57 10.38 -5.87
N ARG A 108 -0.25 10.22 -5.71
CA ARG A 108 0.51 9.15 -6.37
C ARG A 108 0.08 7.75 -5.89
N LEU A 109 -0.26 7.60 -4.62
CA LEU A 109 -0.77 6.36 -4.06
C LEU A 109 -2.05 5.89 -4.76
N LYS A 110 -2.93 6.79 -5.19
CA LYS A 110 -4.13 6.42 -5.96
C LYS A 110 -3.75 5.74 -7.29
N VAL A 111 -2.73 6.26 -7.97
CA VAL A 111 -2.22 5.65 -9.20
C VAL A 111 -1.62 4.28 -8.92
N VAL A 112 -0.83 4.15 -7.86
CA VAL A 112 -0.24 2.87 -7.42
C VAL A 112 -1.32 1.83 -7.15
N LEU A 113 -2.37 2.19 -6.42
CA LEU A 113 -3.48 1.28 -6.11
C LEU A 113 -4.21 0.83 -7.38
N ASN A 114 -4.42 1.73 -8.34
CA ASN A 114 -5.00 1.40 -9.64
C ASN A 114 -4.10 0.47 -10.47
N ILE A 115 -2.78 0.69 -10.46
CA ILE A 115 -1.79 -0.23 -11.08
C ILE A 115 -1.94 -1.64 -10.51
N ILE A 116 -1.98 -1.77 -9.19
CA ILE A 116 -2.09 -3.07 -8.50
C ILE A 116 -3.45 -3.74 -8.80
N GLU A 117 -4.54 -2.99 -8.74
CA GLU A 117 -5.89 -3.50 -9.01
C GLU A 117 -6.00 -4.04 -10.44
N LEU A 118 -5.51 -3.29 -11.41
CA LEU A 118 -5.52 -3.70 -12.81
C LEU A 118 -4.55 -4.86 -13.08
N ALA A 119 -3.39 -4.89 -12.41
CA ALA A 119 -2.47 -6.01 -12.50
C ALA A 119 -3.14 -7.31 -11.99
N ASN A 120 -3.78 -7.26 -10.82
CA ASN A 120 -4.50 -8.39 -10.25
C ASN A 120 -5.64 -8.87 -11.17
N SER A 121 -6.42 -7.94 -11.71
CA SER A 121 -7.51 -8.23 -12.65
C SER A 121 -7.04 -8.88 -13.96
N ASN A 122 -5.78 -8.67 -14.34
CA ASN A 122 -5.16 -9.26 -15.53
C ASN A 122 -4.38 -10.55 -15.24
N GLY A 123 -4.40 -11.06 -14.00
CA GLY A 123 -3.68 -12.27 -13.60
C GLY A 123 -2.17 -12.06 -13.43
N LEU A 124 -1.76 -10.84 -13.07
CA LEU A 124 -0.40 -10.45 -12.73
C LEU A 124 -0.23 -10.28 -11.21
N GLU A 125 -1.13 -10.88 -10.42
CA GLU A 125 -1.13 -10.79 -8.97
C GLU A 125 0.20 -11.28 -8.39
N GLY A 126 0.77 -10.49 -7.47
CA GLY A 126 2.03 -10.83 -6.79
C GLY A 126 3.29 -10.72 -7.65
N LEU A 127 3.21 -10.42 -8.94
CA LEU A 127 4.38 -10.27 -9.80
C LEU A 127 5.08 -8.91 -9.61
N ILE A 128 4.31 -7.84 -9.39
CA ILE A 128 4.86 -6.50 -9.17
C ILE A 128 5.50 -6.44 -7.78
N THR A 129 6.82 -6.29 -7.73
CA THR A 129 7.58 -6.25 -6.47
C THR A 129 7.90 -4.83 -6.04
N GLN A 130 8.06 -3.90 -7.00
CA GLN A 130 8.35 -2.49 -6.72
C GLN A 130 7.61 -1.57 -7.68
N ILE A 131 7.24 -0.38 -7.19
CA ILE A 131 6.66 0.70 -7.99
C ILE A 131 7.42 1.97 -7.64
N ASN A 132 8.08 2.58 -8.64
CA ASN A 132 8.74 3.87 -8.48
C ASN A 132 7.78 4.99 -8.88
N ILE A 133 7.59 5.94 -7.96
CA ILE A 133 6.68 7.09 -8.07
C ILE A 133 7.42 8.44 -8.02
N GLU A 134 8.75 8.45 -8.16
CA GLU A 134 9.58 9.64 -8.06
C GLU A 134 9.18 10.71 -9.10
N ASP A 135 8.90 10.26 -10.33
CA ASP A 135 8.44 11.08 -11.43
C ASP A 135 6.98 10.71 -11.77
N ASP A 136 6.06 11.65 -11.57
CA ASP A 136 4.62 11.48 -11.83
C ASP A 136 4.29 11.39 -13.33
N LYS A 137 5.25 11.73 -14.22
CA LYS A 137 5.16 11.54 -15.67
C LYS A 137 5.79 10.24 -16.15
N ASN A 138 6.45 9.50 -15.27
CA ASN A 138 7.17 8.29 -15.65
C ASN A 138 7.18 7.23 -14.53
N TYR A 139 6.01 6.77 -14.17
CA TYR A 139 5.88 5.64 -13.23
C TYR A 139 6.59 4.41 -13.81
N LYS A 140 7.27 3.67 -12.93
CA LYS A 140 7.97 2.43 -13.30
C LYS A 140 7.53 1.31 -12.37
N ILE A 141 7.38 0.11 -12.92
CA ILE A 141 7.18 -1.10 -12.13
C ILE A 141 8.31 -2.08 -12.37
N ILE A 142 8.64 -2.85 -11.34
CA ILE A 142 9.68 -3.88 -11.37
C ILE A 142 9.03 -5.23 -11.05
N ILE A 143 9.37 -6.22 -11.86
CA ILE A 143 8.98 -7.63 -11.71
C ILE A 143 10.29 -8.41 -11.50
N GLU A 144 10.70 -8.56 -10.23
CA GLU A 144 11.97 -9.19 -9.87
C GLU A 144 12.04 -10.65 -10.34
N SER A 145 10.94 -11.40 -10.29
CA SER A 145 10.89 -12.81 -10.70
C SER A 145 11.15 -13.02 -12.20
N GLU A 146 11.07 -11.99 -13.00
CA GLU A 146 11.26 -11.99 -14.46
C GLU A 146 12.40 -11.06 -14.90
N ASP A 147 13.13 -10.44 -13.95
CA ASP A 147 14.19 -9.45 -14.18
C ASP A 147 13.77 -8.35 -15.16
N LYS A 148 12.57 -7.80 -14.97
CA LYS A 148 11.99 -6.80 -15.86
C LYS A 148 11.71 -5.47 -15.18
N THR A 149 12.10 -4.37 -15.85
CA THR A 149 11.71 -3.01 -15.53
C THR A 149 10.76 -2.49 -16.60
N ILE A 150 9.60 -1.97 -16.20
CA ILE A 150 8.55 -1.52 -17.11
C ILE A 150 8.30 -0.03 -16.88
N TYR A 151 8.39 0.75 -17.95
CA TYR A 151 8.19 2.20 -17.97
C TYR A 151 6.76 2.50 -18.43
N LEU A 152 5.90 2.94 -17.50
CA LEU A 152 4.47 3.19 -17.75
C LEU A 152 4.19 4.62 -18.24
N GLY A 153 5.08 5.58 -17.95
CA GLY A 153 4.80 7.00 -18.20
C GLY A 153 3.77 7.57 -17.23
N GLU A 154 2.89 8.44 -17.72
CA GLU A 154 1.85 9.14 -16.93
C GLU A 154 0.66 8.23 -16.55
N CYS A 155 0.67 6.97 -16.90
CA CYS A 155 -0.40 6.00 -16.57
C CYS A 155 -1.80 6.40 -17.09
N THR A 156 -1.87 7.00 -18.28
CA THR A 156 -3.12 7.52 -18.85
C THR A 156 -4.04 6.43 -19.42
N ASP A 157 -3.48 5.26 -19.78
CA ASP A 157 -4.24 4.10 -20.29
C ASP A 157 -3.72 2.78 -19.66
N LEU A 158 -3.81 2.71 -18.34
CA LEU A 158 -3.33 1.57 -17.57
C LEU A 158 -3.97 0.24 -17.98
N SER A 159 -5.24 0.26 -18.38
CA SER A 159 -5.93 -0.98 -18.78
C SER A 159 -5.27 -1.62 -20.00
N THR A 160 -5.01 -0.83 -21.05
CA THR A 160 -4.30 -1.28 -22.25
C THR A 160 -2.84 -1.64 -21.93
N GLN A 161 -2.19 -0.83 -21.09
CA GLN A 161 -0.81 -1.10 -20.67
C GLN A 161 -0.67 -2.46 -19.95
N MET A 162 -1.61 -2.83 -19.07
CA MET A 162 -1.58 -4.14 -18.39
C MET A 162 -1.74 -5.32 -19.36
N LEU A 163 -2.53 -5.17 -20.42
CA LEU A 163 -2.64 -6.20 -21.46
C LEU A 163 -1.31 -6.39 -22.22
N TYR A 164 -0.64 -5.30 -22.57
CA TYR A 164 0.68 -5.36 -23.20
C TYR A 164 1.74 -5.98 -22.27
N ILE A 165 1.73 -5.64 -20.97
CA ILE A 165 2.64 -6.25 -19.98
C ILE A 165 2.42 -7.75 -19.92
N LYS A 166 1.17 -8.19 -19.82
CA LYS A 166 0.81 -9.62 -19.80
C LYS A 166 1.31 -10.35 -21.05
N GLU A 167 1.15 -9.76 -22.21
CA GLU A 167 1.61 -10.36 -23.47
C GLU A 167 3.14 -10.37 -23.58
N MET A 168 3.80 -9.29 -23.16
CA MET A 168 5.26 -9.20 -23.12
C MET A 168 5.86 -10.26 -22.18
N LEU A 169 5.32 -10.43 -20.99
CA LEU A 169 5.80 -11.45 -20.03
C LEU A 169 5.72 -12.87 -20.60
N LYS A 170 4.75 -13.15 -21.46
CA LYS A 170 4.66 -14.44 -22.17
C LYS A 170 5.71 -14.60 -23.26
N ARG A 171 5.92 -13.55 -24.06
CA ARG A 171 6.83 -13.59 -25.23
C ARG A 171 8.29 -13.60 -24.80
N GLU A 172 8.63 -12.74 -23.83
CA GLU A 172 9.99 -12.49 -23.38
C GLU A 172 10.29 -13.22 -22.06
N LYS A 173 9.68 -14.38 -21.86
CA LYS A 173 9.85 -15.16 -20.63
C LYS A 173 11.30 -15.57 -20.45
N GLY A 174 11.87 -15.30 -19.25
CA GLY A 174 13.24 -15.63 -18.90
C GLY A 174 14.31 -14.74 -19.55
N ILE A 175 13.92 -13.68 -20.25
CA ILE A 175 14.83 -12.69 -20.83
C ILE A 175 14.84 -11.44 -19.96
N GLU A 176 15.98 -11.08 -19.36
CA GLU A 176 16.13 -9.84 -18.61
C GLU A 176 15.98 -8.62 -19.53
N GLY A 177 15.27 -7.57 -19.09
CA GLY A 177 15.15 -6.39 -19.94
C GLY A 177 14.23 -5.30 -19.44
N GLU A 178 14.09 -4.30 -20.29
CA GLU A 178 13.28 -3.11 -20.09
C GLU A 178 12.13 -3.06 -21.09
N PHE A 179 10.93 -2.77 -20.60
CA PHE A 179 9.74 -2.66 -21.42
C PHE A 179 9.19 -1.23 -21.39
N PHE A 180 9.19 -0.59 -22.55
CA PHE A 180 8.75 0.79 -22.72
C PHE A 180 7.34 0.82 -23.28
N ILE A 181 6.38 1.28 -22.50
CA ILE A 181 4.97 1.49 -22.85
C ILE A 181 4.49 2.88 -22.44
N ASN A 182 5.42 3.80 -22.23
CA ASN A 182 5.22 5.18 -21.80
C ASN A 182 4.91 6.14 -22.99
N MET A 183 4.29 5.63 -24.03
CA MET A 183 3.98 6.35 -25.26
C MET A 183 2.49 6.28 -25.59
N ASP A 184 2.04 7.10 -26.55
CA ASP A 184 0.69 6.99 -27.10
C ASP A 184 0.56 5.66 -27.87
N LEU A 185 -0.07 4.67 -27.24
CA LEU A 185 -0.24 3.31 -27.78
C LEU A 185 -1.14 3.24 -29.01
N ASN A 186 -1.89 4.31 -29.31
CA ASN A 186 -2.67 4.42 -30.56
C ASN A 186 -1.77 4.76 -31.76
N LYS A 187 -0.60 5.34 -31.51
CA LYS A 187 0.34 5.78 -32.56
C LYS A 187 1.61 4.96 -32.62
N ASN A 188 2.03 4.40 -31.49
CA ASN A 188 3.31 3.73 -31.34
C ASN A 188 3.13 2.32 -30.76
N LYS A 189 4.04 1.42 -31.12
CA LYS A 189 4.09 0.08 -30.53
C LYS A 189 5.01 0.09 -29.30
N PRO A 190 4.67 -0.68 -28.26
CA PRO A 190 5.58 -0.93 -27.14
C PRO A 190 6.91 -1.54 -27.59
N VAL A 191 7.96 -1.22 -26.89
CA VAL A 191 9.32 -1.68 -27.20
C VAL A 191 9.88 -2.46 -26.02
N PHE A 192 10.35 -3.68 -26.26
CA PHE A 192 11.17 -4.44 -25.33
C PHE A 192 12.64 -4.29 -25.71
N ARG A 193 13.49 -4.04 -24.73
CA ARG A 193 14.95 -3.98 -24.86
C ARG A 193 15.54 -5.02 -23.94
N GLU A 194 16.15 -6.04 -24.51
CA GLU A 194 16.94 -7.01 -23.77
C GLU A 194 18.15 -6.33 -23.13
N LYS A 195 18.45 -6.72 -21.90
CA LYS A 195 19.63 -6.25 -21.19
C LYS A 195 20.77 -7.24 -21.43
N VAL A 196 21.81 -6.79 -22.10
CA VAL A 196 22.99 -7.58 -22.47
C VAL A 196 24.04 -7.52 -21.36
#